data_7cb9c86b024d1f59915586ae2a6f7237
#
_entry.id   7cb9c86b024d1f59915586ae2a6f7237
#
_cell.length_a   1.000
_cell.length_b   1.000
_cell.length_c   1.000
_cell.angle_alpha   90.00
_cell.angle_beta   90.00
_cell.angle_gamma   90.00
#
_symmetry.space_group_name_H-M   'P 1'
#
loop_
_entity.id
_entity.type
_entity.pdbx_description
1 polymer ?
#
loop_
_entity_poly.entity_id
_entity_poly.type
_entity_poly.pdbx_seq_one_letter_code
_entity_poly.pdbx_strand_id
1 'polypeptide(L)'
;YQAIVDLYHTALPELPAVAILTADRRSKLQARWRESDVHRDLGFWAEYFFQVKASEFLTGKAPGSFGSKPFRATFDWLIKPANFVKVVEGNYNA
;
A
#
# COMPACT_ATOMS: atom_id res chain seq x y z
N TYR A 1 -7.77 -12.22 4.10
CA TYR A 1 -7.12 -11.23 3.21
C TYR A 1 -8.12 -10.19 2.69
N GLN A 2 -9.40 -10.51 2.64
CA GLN A 2 -10.42 -9.52 2.27
C GLN A 2 -10.45 -8.35 3.24
N ALA A 3 -10.23 -8.60 4.53
CA ALA A 3 -10.18 -7.55 5.54
C ALA A 3 -9.08 -6.52 5.26
N ILE A 4 -7.93 -6.97 4.74
CA ILE A 4 -6.83 -6.08 4.37
C ILE A 4 -7.24 -5.20 3.18
N VAL A 5 -7.90 -5.80 2.18
CA VAL A 5 -8.42 -5.04 1.03
C VAL A 5 -9.45 -4.00 1.48
N ASP A 6 -10.31 -4.37 2.42
CA ASP A 6 -11.31 -3.45 2.96
C ASP A 6 -10.67 -2.27 3.69
N LEU A 7 -9.60 -2.53 4.46
CA LEU A 7 -8.81 -1.47 5.09
C LEU A 7 -8.19 -0.53 4.06
N TYR A 8 -7.66 -1.10 2.97
CA TYR A 8 -7.10 -0.31 1.88
C TYR A 8 -8.15 0.62 1.28
N HIS A 9 -9.34 0.11 0.98
CA HIS A 9 -10.42 0.91 0.40
C HIS A 9 -10.89 2.01 1.34
N THR A 10 -10.94 1.73 2.64
CA THR A 10 -11.37 2.71 3.64
C THR A 10 -10.34 3.82 3.81
N ALA A 11 -9.06 3.46 3.89
CA ALA A 11 -7.99 4.42 4.15
C ALA A 11 -7.60 5.22 2.91
N LEU A 12 -7.66 4.60 1.72
CA LEU A 12 -7.10 5.15 0.49
C LEU A 12 -8.12 5.17 -0.65
N PRO A 13 -9.28 5.86 -0.46
CA PRO A 13 -10.28 5.93 -1.54
C PRO A 13 -9.77 6.68 -2.77
N GLU A 14 -8.73 7.50 -2.62
CA GLU A 14 -8.12 8.25 -3.72
C GLU A 14 -7.22 7.40 -4.61
N LEU A 15 -6.83 6.19 -4.18
CA LEU A 15 -6.01 5.30 -4.98
C LEU A 15 -6.89 4.29 -5.75
N PRO A 16 -6.37 3.69 -6.84
CA PRO A 16 -7.15 2.73 -7.60
C PRO A 16 -7.70 1.59 -6.73
N ALA A 17 -9.00 1.32 -6.87
CA ALA A 17 -9.66 0.29 -6.10
C ALA A 17 -9.28 -1.12 -6.57
N VAL A 18 -9.33 -2.08 -5.64
CA VAL A 18 -9.17 -3.50 -5.93
C VAL A 18 -10.57 -4.05 -6.22
N ALA A 19 -10.85 -4.31 -7.49
CA ALA A 19 -12.14 -4.87 -7.89
C ALA A 19 -12.19 -6.38 -7.64
N ILE A 20 -11.06 -7.08 -7.82
CA ILE A 20 -10.98 -8.53 -7.68
C ILE A 20 -9.73 -8.88 -6.87
N LEU A 21 -9.92 -9.69 -5.83
CA LEU A 21 -8.80 -10.25 -5.07
C LEU A 21 -8.32 -11.49 -5.82
N THR A 22 -7.46 -11.28 -6.81
CA THR A 22 -6.92 -12.35 -7.66
C THR A 22 -6.03 -13.30 -6.87
N ALA A 23 -5.76 -14.48 -7.43
CA ALA A 23 -4.84 -15.44 -6.82
C ALA A 23 -3.45 -14.84 -6.63
N ASP A 24 -2.96 -14.03 -7.58
CA ASP A 24 -1.67 -13.37 -7.49
C ASP A 24 -1.64 -12.35 -6.34
N ARG A 25 -2.68 -11.52 -6.22
CA ARG A 25 -2.80 -10.56 -5.11
C ARG A 25 -2.88 -11.26 -3.76
N ARG A 26 -3.67 -12.33 -3.70
CA ARG A 26 -3.79 -13.14 -2.48
C ARG A 26 -2.46 -13.75 -2.07
N SER A 27 -1.71 -14.28 -3.04
CA SER A 27 -0.40 -14.87 -2.81
C SER A 27 0.59 -13.85 -2.26
N LYS A 28 0.62 -12.65 -2.83
CA LYS A 28 1.51 -11.58 -2.36
C LYS A 28 1.13 -11.07 -0.97
N LEU A 29 -0.16 -10.92 -0.70
CA LEU A 29 -0.63 -10.58 0.65
C LEU A 29 -0.24 -11.65 1.66
N GLN A 30 -0.40 -12.92 1.30
CA GLN A 30 -0.03 -14.03 2.16
C GLN A 30 1.46 -14.02 2.48
N ALA A 31 2.30 -13.71 1.48
CA ALA A 31 3.74 -13.60 1.68
C ALA A 31 4.09 -12.48 2.66
N ARG A 32 3.47 -11.31 2.51
CA ARG A 32 3.68 -10.18 3.43
C ARG A 32 3.19 -10.52 4.84
N TRP A 33 2.05 -11.17 4.94
CA TRP A 33 1.49 -11.59 6.23
C TRP A 33 2.42 -12.54 6.96
N ARG A 34 3.05 -13.46 6.24
CA ARG A 34 3.90 -14.51 6.83
C ARG A 34 5.32 -14.06 7.15
N GLU A 35 5.78 -12.95 6.60
CA GLU A 35 7.15 -12.49 6.77
C GLU A 35 7.51 -12.15 8.21
N SER A 36 6.54 -11.77 9.02
CA SER A 36 6.77 -11.30 10.38
C SER A 36 5.52 -11.48 11.22
N ASP A 37 5.70 -11.75 12.51
CA ASP A 37 4.58 -11.81 13.45
C ASP A 37 3.86 -10.46 13.54
N VAL A 38 4.60 -9.36 13.38
CA VAL A 38 4.03 -8.00 13.40
C VAL A 38 3.03 -7.81 12.26
N HIS A 39 3.27 -8.42 11.10
CA HIS A 39 2.38 -8.32 9.94
C HIS A 39 1.09 -9.14 10.09
N ARG A 40 0.99 -10.00 11.08
CA ARG A 40 -0.17 -10.87 11.33
C ARG A 40 -1.22 -10.21 12.19
N ASP A 41 -1.34 -8.90 12.07
CA ASP A 41 -2.26 -8.09 12.84
C ASP A 41 -2.89 -7.05 11.91
N LEU A 42 -4.21 -7.00 11.88
CA LEU A 42 -4.92 -6.01 11.06
C LEU A 42 -4.60 -4.57 11.49
N GLY A 43 -4.27 -4.35 12.76
CA GLY A 43 -3.82 -3.06 13.24
C GLY A 43 -2.55 -2.58 12.54
N PHE A 44 -1.62 -3.50 12.26
CA PHE A 44 -0.42 -3.19 11.48
C PHE A 44 -0.80 -2.69 10.08
N TRP A 45 -1.73 -3.38 9.42
CA TRP A 45 -2.14 -3.01 8.06
C TRP A 45 -2.89 -1.69 8.03
N ALA A 46 -3.69 -1.40 9.05
CA ALA A 46 -4.34 -0.11 9.18
C ALA A 46 -3.30 1.01 9.29
N GLU A 47 -2.27 0.82 10.12
CA GLU A 47 -1.17 1.79 10.26
C GLU A 47 -0.37 1.91 8.96
N TYR A 48 -0.13 0.81 8.27
CA TYR A 48 0.58 0.80 6.99
C TYR A 48 -0.15 1.70 5.97
N PHE A 49 -1.45 1.50 5.82
CA PHE A 49 -2.24 2.30 4.88
C PHE A 49 -2.38 3.75 5.32
N PHE A 50 -2.43 4.00 6.63
CA PHE A 50 -2.42 5.35 7.15
C PHE A 50 -1.10 6.07 6.80
N GLN A 51 0.01 5.38 6.91
CA GLN A 51 1.32 5.89 6.53
C GLN A 51 1.36 6.23 5.03
N VAL A 52 0.78 5.36 4.19
CA VAL A 52 0.65 5.61 2.75
C VAL A 52 -0.19 6.87 2.50
N LYS A 53 -1.30 7.01 3.21
CA LYS A 53 -2.20 8.16 3.07
C LYS A 53 -1.47 9.48 3.40
N ALA A 54 -0.57 9.46 4.36
CA ALA A 54 0.21 10.64 4.76
C ALA A 54 1.30 11.00 3.75
N SER A 55 1.64 10.12 2.83
CA SER A 55 2.68 10.36 1.82
C SER A 55 2.09 11.09 0.61
N GLU A 56 2.55 12.31 0.38
CA GLU A 56 2.14 13.06 -0.81
C GLU A 56 2.60 12.37 -2.09
N PHE A 57 3.79 11.78 -2.08
CA PHE A 57 4.32 11.07 -3.24
C PHE A 57 3.45 9.87 -3.60
N LEU A 58 3.12 9.03 -2.62
CA LEU A 58 2.38 7.79 -2.86
C LEU A 58 0.91 8.03 -3.23
N THR A 59 0.34 9.15 -2.80
CA THR A 59 -1.06 9.49 -3.08
C THR A 59 -1.26 10.39 -4.29
N GLY A 60 -0.18 10.67 -5.02
CA GLY A 60 -0.27 11.46 -6.25
C GLY A 60 -0.39 12.97 -6.03
N LYS A 61 -0.06 13.45 -4.83
CA LYS A 61 -0.14 14.88 -4.49
C LYS A 61 1.18 15.61 -4.72
N ALA A 62 2.31 14.87 -4.82
CA ALA A 62 3.60 15.47 -5.09
C ALA A 62 3.71 15.76 -6.60
N PRO A 63 4.36 16.88 -7.00
CA PRO A 63 4.54 17.19 -8.40
C PRO A 63 5.37 16.13 -9.11
N GLY A 64 5.00 15.83 -10.37
CA GLY A 64 5.81 14.99 -11.23
C GLY A 64 7.08 15.72 -11.69
N SER A 65 8.10 14.95 -12.08
CA SER A 65 9.36 15.49 -12.59
C SER A 65 9.19 15.91 -14.05
N PHE A 66 9.70 17.11 -14.43
CA PHE A 66 9.77 17.56 -15.82
C PHE A 66 8.45 17.45 -16.60
N GLY A 67 7.34 17.79 -15.94
CA GLY A 67 6.03 17.75 -16.59
C GLY A 67 5.38 16.37 -16.63
N SER A 68 6.01 15.36 -16.04
CA SER A 68 5.42 14.03 -15.89
C SER A 68 4.21 14.07 -14.96
N LYS A 69 3.30 13.13 -15.13
CA LYS A 69 2.20 12.96 -14.18
C LYS A 69 2.76 12.55 -12.82
N PRO A 70 2.17 13.02 -11.70
CA PRO A 70 2.57 12.57 -10.39
C PRO A 70 2.41 11.04 -10.27
N PHE A 71 3.34 10.41 -9.55
CA PHE A 71 3.23 8.99 -9.23
C PHE A 71 2.07 8.77 -8.27
N ARG A 72 1.34 7.70 -8.48
CA ARG A 72 0.26 7.27 -7.59
C ARG A 72 0.38 5.77 -7.37
N ALA A 73 0.52 5.35 -6.13
CA ALA A 73 0.67 3.93 -5.80
C ALA A 73 -0.62 3.16 -6.11
N THR A 74 -0.46 1.88 -6.42
CA THR A 74 -1.59 0.96 -6.55
C THR A 74 -1.49 -0.09 -5.43
N PHE A 75 -2.56 -0.84 -5.22
CA PHE A 75 -2.53 -1.94 -4.27
C PHE A 75 -1.41 -2.93 -4.61
N ASP A 76 -1.27 -3.30 -5.88
CA ASP A 76 -0.22 -4.21 -6.33
C ASP A 76 1.19 -3.67 -6.03
N TRP A 77 1.40 -2.38 -6.22
CA TRP A 77 2.67 -1.74 -5.91
C TRP A 77 2.97 -1.83 -4.41
N LEU A 78 1.95 -1.59 -3.58
CA LEU A 78 2.10 -1.54 -2.12
C LEU A 78 2.41 -2.90 -1.50
N ILE A 79 2.00 -4.00 -2.13
CA ILE A 79 2.23 -5.35 -1.60
C ILE A 79 3.45 -6.05 -2.20
N LYS A 80 4.16 -5.40 -3.14
CA LYS A 80 5.43 -5.94 -3.64
C LYS A 80 6.49 -5.88 -2.54
N PRO A 81 7.35 -6.92 -2.42
CA PRO A 81 8.29 -7.02 -1.30
C PRO A 81 9.16 -5.77 -1.10
N ALA A 82 9.84 -5.33 -2.15
CA ALA A 82 10.77 -4.20 -2.05
C ALA A 82 10.05 -2.89 -1.73
N ASN A 83 8.88 -2.68 -2.33
CA ASN A 83 8.10 -1.46 -2.10
C ASN A 83 7.52 -1.44 -0.68
N PHE A 84 7.00 -2.59 -0.24
CA PHE A 84 6.45 -2.74 1.10
C PHE A 84 7.49 -2.37 2.17
N VAL A 85 8.70 -2.92 2.05
CA VAL A 85 9.79 -2.63 2.99
C VAL A 85 10.12 -1.15 3.00
N LYS A 86 10.23 -0.52 1.84
CA LYS A 86 10.56 0.91 1.75
C LYS A 86 9.50 1.79 2.40
N VAL A 87 8.23 1.45 2.25
CA VAL A 87 7.16 2.21 2.90
C VAL A 87 7.23 2.05 4.41
N VAL A 88 7.40 0.81 4.90
CA VAL A 88 7.52 0.52 6.33
C VAL A 88 8.70 1.26 6.94
N GLU A 89 9.80 1.36 6.21
CA GLU A 89 11.01 2.07 6.66
C GLU A 89 10.89 3.60 6.58
N GLY A 90 9.78 4.10 6.06
CA GLY A 90 9.54 5.54 6.02
C GLY A 90 10.18 6.29 4.86
N ASN A 91 10.64 5.58 3.81
CA ASN A 91 11.33 6.20 2.67
C ASN A 91 10.45 7.16 1.89
N TYR A 92 9.14 7.08 2.01
CA TYR A 92 8.19 7.92 1.29
C TYR A 92 7.45 8.89 2.22
N ASN A 93 7.88 9.03 3.44
CA ASN A 93 7.32 10.04 4.34
C ASN A 93 7.73 11.44 3.85
N ALA A 94 6.74 12.31 3.74
CA ALA A 94 6.98 13.67 3.26
C ALA A 94 7.70 14.51 4.31
#